data_6bdbf4f9141e7b963e74292a7da37e03
#
_entry.id   6bdbf4f9141e7b963e74292a7da37e03
#
_cell.length_a   1.000
_cell.length_b   1.000
_cell.length_c   1.000
_cell.angle_alpha   90.00
_cell.angle_beta   90.00
_cell.angle_gamma   90.00
#
_symmetry.space_group_name_H-M   'P 1'
#
loop_
_entity.id
_entity.type
_entity.pdbx_description
1 polymer ?
#
loop_
_entity_poly.entity_id
_entity_poly.type
_entity_poly.pdbx_seq_one_letter_code
_entity_poly.pdbx_strand_id
1 'polypeptide(L)'
;MSYRQPFEGTYQITQAYGEKVTSDFHTGIDYATPFGTPILASNDGVVAFAGWDKTGYGNTVIIKHSDDKATLYAHLSGINDGVKVGCKVVQSQVIGKSGSTGNSTGPHLHFEARTQALNYKTHFNPEQLPLMTSIMPAVGSDTEKVELIGADKLGANVKVVAPLGAKAFDADFTKADYYQQGTAFEFTGNTVKRNGYTYCECRPLVTPVWIAVNDGETQILSNNE
;
A
#
# COMPACT_ATOMS: atom_id res chain seq x y z
N MET A 1 14.93 -7.18 1.23
CA MET A 1 13.62 -6.63 0.87
C MET A 1 12.81 -6.48 2.13
N SER A 2 12.09 -5.37 2.28
CA SER A 2 11.25 -5.13 3.45
C SER A 2 9.78 -5.14 3.02
N TYR A 3 8.94 -5.82 3.78
CA TYR A 3 7.51 -5.86 3.59
C TYR A 3 6.84 -4.76 4.44
N ARG A 4 5.69 -4.30 4.04
CA ARG A 4 4.83 -3.42 4.86
C ARG A 4 3.57 -4.14 5.30
N GLN A 5 2.89 -3.55 6.28
CA GLN A 5 1.52 -3.99 6.61
C GLN A 5 0.59 -3.75 5.41
N PRO A 6 -0.39 -4.65 5.18
CA PRO A 6 -1.27 -4.61 4.02
C PRO A 6 -2.38 -3.53 4.10
N PHE A 7 -2.24 -2.54 4.94
CA PHE A 7 -3.19 -1.45 5.16
C PHE A 7 -2.48 -0.24 5.79
N GLU A 8 -3.17 0.90 5.83
CA GLU A 8 -2.77 2.06 6.63
C GLU A 8 -3.36 1.98 8.04
N GLY A 9 -2.64 2.53 9.01
CA GLY A 9 -3.07 2.54 10.43
C GLY A 9 -2.82 1.22 11.15
N THR A 10 -3.54 1.02 12.26
CA THR A 10 -3.40 -0.16 13.13
C THR A 10 -4.77 -0.81 13.31
N TYR A 11 -4.83 -2.14 13.13
CA TYR A 11 -6.03 -2.93 13.36
C TYR A 11 -5.73 -4.06 14.33
N GLN A 12 -6.73 -4.38 15.16
CA GLN A 12 -6.64 -5.49 16.08
C GLN A 12 -6.51 -6.81 15.32
N ILE A 13 -5.64 -7.69 15.78
CA ILE A 13 -5.61 -9.08 15.35
C ILE A 13 -6.77 -9.79 16.04
N THR A 14 -7.69 -10.34 15.25
CA THR A 14 -8.82 -11.13 15.74
C THR A 14 -8.53 -12.62 15.75
N GLN A 15 -7.60 -13.06 14.89
CA GLN A 15 -7.11 -14.44 14.89
C GLN A 15 -5.64 -14.46 14.43
N ALA A 16 -4.76 -15.03 15.25
CA ALA A 16 -3.35 -15.14 14.95
C ALA A 16 -3.04 -16.37 14.09
N TYR A 17 -1.88 -16.33 13.42
CA TYR A 17 -1.35 -17.49 12.71
C TYR A 17 -1.13 -18.69 13.66
N GLY A 18 -1.56 -19.87 13.23
CA GLY A 18 -1.40 -21.11 14.00
C GLY A 18 -2.42 -21.32 15.13
N GLU A 19 -3.37 -20.39 15.32
CA GLU A 19 -4.47 -20.63 16.24
C GLU A 19 -5.36 -21.78 15.74
N LYS A 20 -5.89 -22.56 16.67
CA LYS A 20 -6.74 -23.71 16.34
C LYS A 20 -8.12 -23.26 15.87
N VAL A 21 -8.48 -23.67 14.66
CA VAL A 21 -9.79 -23.43 14.04
C VAL A 21 -10.45 -24.77 13.82
N THR A 22 -11.40 -25.15 14.68
CA THR A 22 -12.08 -26.46 14.58
C THR A 22 -11.08 -27.64 14.52
N SER A 23 -10.87 -28.27 13.35
CA SER A 23 -9.93 -29.37 13.14
C SER A 23 -8.55 -28.93 12.64
N ASP A 24 -8.43 -27.70 12.12
CA ASP A 24 -7.23 -27.20 11.45
C ASP A 24 -6.63 -26.00 12.19
N PHE A 25 -5.50 -25.50 11.70
CA PHE A 25 -4.84 -24.32 12.20
C PHE A 25 -5.01 -23.15 11.24
N HIS A 26 -5.10 -21.94 11.80
CA HIS A 26 -5.21 -20.72 11.04
C HIS A 26 -3.95 -20.45 10.21
N THR A 27 -4.11 -20.29 8.89
CA THR A 27 -3.00 -20.23 7.92
C THR A 27 -2.43 -18.84 7.70
N GLY A 28 -3.05 -17.82 8.29
CA GLY A 28 -2.68 -16.42 8.19
C GLY A 28 -2.90 -15.65 9.47
N ILE A 29 -3.08 -14.36 9.34
CA ILE A 29 -3.48 -13.44 10.41
C ILE A 29 -4.74 -12.72 9.97
N ASP A 30 -5.75 -12.68 10.84
CA ASP A 30 -6.97 -11.92 10.61
C ASP A 30 -6.89 -10.57 11.33
N TYR A 31 -7.06 -9.52 10.56
CA TYR A 31 -7.10 -8.14 11.03
C TYR A 31 -8.51 -7.59 10.98
N ALA A 32 -9.02 -7.04 12.07
CA ALA A 32 -10.37 -6.42 12.18
C ALA A 32 -10.49 -5.14 11.34
N THR A 33 -10.27 -5.25 10.05
CA THR A 33 -10.40 -4.12 9.13
C THR A 33 -11.88 -3.85 8.85
N PRO A 34 -12.39 -2.61 9.01
CA PRO A 34 -13.74 -2.25 8.60
C PRO A 34 -13.99 -2.59 7.12
N PHE A 35 -15.25 -2.89 6.78
CA PHE A 35 -15.64 -3.12 5.39
C PHE A 35 -15.25 -1.93 4.50
N GLY A 36 -14.59 -2.22 3.38
CA GLY A 36 -14.16 -1.20 2.42
C GLY A 36 -12.81 -0.54 2.71
N THR A 37 -12.09 -0.95 3.78
CA THR A 37 -10.72 -0.48 4.02
C THR A 37 -9.82 -0.79 2.82
N PRO A 38 -9.07 0.18 2.29
CA PRO A 38 -8.11 -0.07 1.22
C PRO A 38 -7.06 -1.09 1.65
N ILE A 39 -6.88 -2.14 0.85
CA ILE A 39 -5.87 -3.17 1.05
C ILE A 39 -4.72 -2.94 0.08
N LEU A 40 -3.51 -2.98 0.62
CA LEU A 40 -2.28 -2.58 -0.05
C LEU A 40 -1.37 -3.77 -0.30
N ALA A 41 -0.67 -3.77 -1.43
CA ALA A 41 0.39 -4.73 -1.69
C ALA A 41 1.52 -4.56 -0.65
N SER A 42 1.85 -5.64 0.05
CA SER A 42 2.89 -5.60 1.11
C SER A 42 4.31 -5.44 0.56
N ASN A 43 4.54 -5.77 -0.70
CA ASN A 43 5.80 -5.57 -1.41
C ASN A 43 5.56 -5.53 -2.92
N ASP A 44 6.57 -5.11 -3.69
CA ASP A 44 6.59 -5.22 -5.15
C ASP A 44 6.43 -6.67 -5.57
N GLY A 45 5.75 -6.91 -6.69
CA GLY A 45 5.61 -8.28 -7.18
C GLY A 45 4.78 -8.39 -8.44
N VAL A 46 4.43 -9.63 -8.76
CA VAL A 46 3.56 -10.01 -9.87
C VAL A 46 2.34 -10.71 -9.31
N VAL A 47 1.16 -10.30 -9.74
CA VAL A 47 -0.10 -10.94 -9.34
C VAL A 47 -0.13 -12.37 -9.87
N ALA A 48 -0.12 -13.34 -8.97
CA ALA A 48 -0.21 -14.76 -9.28
C ALA A 48 -1.67 -15.26 -9.33
N PHE A 49 -2.56 -14.61 -8.58
CA PHE A 49 -4.00 -14.89 -8.57
C PHE A 49 -4.77 -13.59 -8.25
N ALA A 50 -5.89 -13.38 -8.93
CA ALA A 50 -6.85 -12.32 -8.62
C ALA A 50 -8.24 -12.78 -9.06
N GLY A 51 -9.16 -12.96 -8.11
CA GLY A 51 -10.51 -13.45 -8.38
C GLY A 51 -11.16 -14.16 -7.21
N TRP A 52 -12.22 -14.91 -7.51
CA TRP A 52 -12.95 -15.70 -6.54
C TRP A 52 -12.25 -17.03 -6.26
N ASP A 53 -11.81 -17.24 -5.04
CA ASP A 53 -11.31 -18.51 -4.53
C ASP A 53 -12.46 -19.34 -3.93
N LYS A 54 -12.58 -20.61 -4.38
CA LYS A 54 -13.67 -21.53 -3.97
C LYS A 54 -13.34 -22.32 -2.70
N THR A 55 -12.13 -22.20 -2.18
CA THR A 55 -11.67 -22.97 -1.00
C THR A 55 -12.00 -22.30 0.32
N GLY A 56 -12.63 -21.13 0.27
CA GLY A 56 -13.07 -20.40 1.45
C GLY A 56 -12.58 -18.95 1.51
N TYR A 57 -11.54 -18.60 0.77
CA TYR A 57 -10.96 -17.24 0.80
C TYR A 57 -11.82 -16.15 0.14
N GLY A 58 -12.81 -16.52 -0.69
CA GLY A 58 -13.66 -15.54 -1.39
C GLY A 58 -12.88 -14.73 -2.41
N ASN A 59 -13.15 -13.44 -2.53
CA ASN A 59 -12.35 -12.56 -3.38
C ASN A 59 -10.94 -12.43 -2.82
N THR A 60 -9.97 -12.86 -3.63
CA THR A 60 -8.59 -13.06 -3.19
C THR A 60 -7.60 -12.50 -4.20
N VAL A 61 -6.54 -11.89 -3.69
CA VAL A 61 -5.34 -11.53 -4.46
C VAL A 61 -4.15 -12.29 -3.88
N ILE A 62 -3.30 -12.85 -4.74
CA ILE A 62 -2.02 -13.44 -4.37
C ILE A 62 -0.93 -12.76 -5.20
N ILE A 63 0.10 -12.26 -4.53
CA ILE A 63 1.24 -11.58 -5.15
C ILE A 63 2.49 -12.42 -4.92
N LYS A 64 3.19 -12.76 -6.00
CA LYS A 64 4.52 -13.37 -5.94
C LYS A 64 5.58 -12.27 -5.94
N HIS A 65 6.48 -12.31 -4.97
CA HIS A 65 7.59 -11.37 -4.80
C HIS A 65 8.90 -11.94 -5.37
N SER A 66 9.92 -11.08 -5.52
CA SER A 66 11.20 -11.47 -6.13
C SER A 66 12.14 -12.24 -5.19
N ASP A 67 11.81 -12.35 -3.89
CA ASP A 67 12.55 -13.11 -2.88
C ASP A 67 11.95 -14.51 -2.65
N ASP A 68 11.27 -15.06 -3.65
CA ASP A 68 10.60 -16.37 -3.64
C ASP A 68 9.50 -16.51 -2.56
N LYS A 69 9.01 -15.39 -2.05
CA LYS A 69 7.84 -15.36 -1.17
C LYS A 69 6.60 -14.91 -1.92
N ALA A 70 5.47 -15.10 -1.30
CA ALA A 70 4.20 -14.58 -1.77
C ALA A 70 3.36 -14.12 -0.59
N THR A 71 2.47 -13.16 -0.85
CA THR A 71 1.44 -12.73 0.08
C THR A 71 0.05 -12.95 -0.49
N LEU A 72 -0.88 -13.35 0.38
CA LEU A 72 -2.28 -13.56 0.05
C LEU A 72 -3.14 -12.61 0.86
N TYR A 73 -4.14 -12.05 0.20
CA TYR A 73 -5.12 -11.11 0.73
C TYR A 73 -6.51 -11.63 0.42
N ALA A 74 -7.26 -12.05 1.44
CA ALA A 74 -8.55 -12.70 1.27
C ALA A 74 -9.72 -11.93 1.86
N HIS A 75 -10.92 -12.47 1.65
CA HIS A 75 -12.22 -11.94 2.07
C HIS A 75 -12.52 -10.55 1.55
N LEU A 76 -11.87 -10.14 0.44
CA LEU A 76 -12.02 -8.81 -0.14
C LEU A 76 -13.47 -8.56 -0.60
N SER A 77 -13.96 -7.34 -0.41
CA SER A 77 -15.24 -6.90 -1.00
C SER A 77 -15.14 -6.67 -2.51
N GLY A 78 -13.95 -6.34 -2.98
CA GLY A 78 -13.65 -6.13 -4.40
C GLY A 78 -12.15 -6.03 -4.64
N ILE A 79 -11.75 -6.36 -5.86
CA ILE A 79 -10.38 -6.27 -6.37
C ILE A 79 -10.33 -5.11 -7.35
N ASN A 80 -9.28 -4.29 -7.31
CA ASN A 80 -9.14 -3.15 -8.21
C ASN A 80 -8.95 -3.60 -9.67
N ASP A 81 -9.54 -2.87 -10.63
CA ASP A 81 -9.60 -3.25 -12.05
C ASP A 81 -8.23 -3.52 -12.70
N GLY A 82 -7.18 -2.83 -12.28
CA GLY A 82 -5.81 -3.03 -12.76
C GLY A 82 -5.08 -4.24 -12.16
N VAL A 83 -5.67 -4.92 -11.15
CA VAL A 83 -5.05 -6.03 -10.45
C VAL A 83 -5.50 -7.34 -11.08
N LYS A 84 -4.74 -7.82 -12.06
CA LYS A 84 -5.03 -9.04 -12.83
C LYS A 84 -3.81 -9.95 -12.85
N VAL A 85 -4.02 -11.25 -13.01
CA VAL A 85 -2.93 -12.23 -13.11
C VAL A 85 -1.91 -11.80 -14.15
N GLY A 86 -0.64 -11.82 -13.79
CA GLY A 86 0.49 -11.39 -14.61
C GLY A 86 0.83 -9.90 -14.53
N CYS A 87 -0.06 -9.05 -13.98
CA CYS A 87 0.26 -7.64 -13.80
C CYS A 87 1.30 -7.44 -12.68
N LYS A 88 2.19 -6.48 -12.89
CA LYS A 88 3.09 -6.00 -11.83
C LYS A 88 2.31 -5.10 -10.88
N VAL A 89 2.59 -5.23 -9.62
CA VAL A 89 2.15 -4.31 -8.56
C VAL A 89 3.36 -3.84 -7.79
N VAL A 90 3.26 -2.65 -7.22
CA VAL A 90 4.31 -2.10 -6.37
C VAL A 90 3.86 -2.07 -4.93
N GLN A 91 4.80 -2.05 -4.01
CA GLN A 91 4.53 -1.87 -2.58
C GLN A 91 3.64 -0.64 -2.35
N SER A 92 2.67 -0.76 -1.45
CA SER A 92 1.66 0.28 -1.16
C SER A 92 0.59 0.51 -2.23
N GLN A 93 0.64 -0.15 -3.38
CA GLN A 93 -0.44 -0.06 -4.35
C GLN A 93 -1.73 -0.63 -3.76
N VAL A 94 -2.85 0.09 -3.89
CA VAL A 94 -4.17 -0.42 -3.51
C VAL A 94 -4.57 -1.54 -4.45
N ILE A 95 -4.72 -2.75 -3.93
CA ILE A 95 -5.05 -3.96 -4.69
C ILE A 95 -6.50 -4.38 -4.58
N GLY A 96 -7.22 -3.85 -3.59
CA GLY A 96 -8.62 -4.15 -3.34
C GLY A 96 -9.11 -3.46 -2.08
N LYS A 97 -10.26 -3.90 -1.60
CA LYS A 97 -10.87 -3.40 -0.36
C LYS A 97 -11.25 -4.57 0.54
N SER A 98 -11.05 -4.42 1.85
CA SER A 98 -11.49 -5.41 2.83
C SER A 98 -13.00 -5.67 2.76
N GLY A 99 -13.41 -6.86 3.10
CA GLY A 99 -14.80 -7.28 3.04
C GLY A 99 -15.09 -8.43 3.99
N SER A 100 -16.05 -9.28 3.58
CA SER A 100 -16.46 -10.48 4.31
C SER A 100 -16.92 -11.54 3.31
N THR A 101 -16.21 -11.70 2.19
CA THR A 101 -16.55 -12.69 1.15
C THR A 101 -15.96 -14.06 1.47
N GLY A 102 -16.52 -15.13 0.91
CA GLY A 102 -16.08 -16.49 1.18
C GLY A 102 -16.55 -16.99 2.55
N ASN A 103 -15.72 -17.81 3.21
CA ASN A 103 -16.02 -18.34 4.55
C ASN A 103 -15.56 -17.32 5.62
N SER A 104 -16.40 -16.35 5.90
CA SER A 104 -16.14 -15.23 6.80
C SER A 104 -17.35 -14.92 7.66
N THR A 105 -17.13 -14.62 8.95
CA THR A 105 -18.19 -14.27 9.90
C THR A 105 -18.43 -12.78 10.03
N GLY A 106 -17.58 -11.95 9.46
CA GLY A 106 -17.68 -10.49 9.51
C GLY A 106 -16.52 -9.80 8.79
N PRO A 107 -16.56 -8.48 8.64
CA PRO A 107 -15.52 -7.73 7.94
C PRO A 107 -14.15 -7.90 8.59
N HIS A 108 -13.18 -8.40 7.83
CA HIS A 108 -11.79 -8.51 8.21
C HIS A 108 -10.90 -8.69 6.97
N LEU A 109 -9.60 -8.55 7.13
CA LEU A 109 -8.60 -9.00 6.19
C LEU A 109 -7.94 -10.26 6.72
N HIS A 110 -8.04 -11.36 5.99
CA HIS A 110 -7.18 -12.52 6.17
C HIS A 110 -5.91 -12.34 5.33
N PHE A 111 -4.74 -12.35 5.99
CA PHE A 111 -3.44 -12.11 5.38
C PHE A 111 -2.49 -13.26 5.59
N GLU A 112 -1.91 -13.81 4.50
CA GLU A 112 -0.94 -14.90 4.58
C GLU A 112 0.41 -14.54 3.97
N ALA A 113 1.45 -15.18 4.48
CA ALA A 113 2.76 -15.29 3.87
C ALA A 113 3.02 -16.73 3.42
N ARG A 114 3.61 -16.89 2.22
CA ARG A 114 3.88 -18.20 1.60
C ARG A 114 5.26 -18.24 0.96
N THR A 115 5.85 -19.43 0.83
CA THR A 115 7.07 -19.65 0.04
C THR A 115 6.77 -20.04 -1.41
N GLN A 116 5.54 -20.43 -1.73
CA GLN A 116 5.06 -20.71 -3.09
C GLN A 116 3.66 -20.11 -3.26
N ALA A 117 3.50 -19.19 -4.20
CA ALA A 117 2.30 -18.37 -4.33
C ALA A 117 0.98 -19.18 -4.40
N LEU A 118 0.92 -20.20 -5.24
CA LEU A 118 -0.29 -20.99 -5.46
C LEU A 118 -0.34 -22.30 -4.67
N ASN A 119 0.62 -22.55 -3.78
CA ASN A 119 0.62 -23.74 -2.93
C ASN A 119 0.13 -23.39 -1.52
N TYR A 120 -1.10 -23.75 -1.23
CA TYR A 120 -1.78 -23.46 0.06
C TYR A 120 -1.14 -24.16 1.27
N LYS A 121 -0.22 -25.10 1.08
CA LYS A 121 0.49 -25.80 2.16
C LYS A 121 1.83 -25.14 2.54
N THR A 122 2.23 -24.08 1.86
CA THR A 122 3.54 -23.43 2.07
C THR A 122 3.45 -22.11 2.83
N HIS A 123 2.35 -21.92 3.59
CA HIS A 123 2.18 -20.78 4.47
C HIS A 123 3.15 -20.83 5.66
N PHE A 124 3.53 -19.65 6.13
CA PHE A 124 4.30 -19.46 7.37
C PHE A 124 3.79 -18.20 8.08
N ASN A 125 4.17 -18.02 9.34
CA ASN A 125 3.69 -16.88 10.12
C ASN A 125 4.05 -15.55 9.42
N PRO A 126 3.05 -14.73 9.00
CA PRO A 126 3.30 -13.44 8.37
C PRO A 126 4.16 -12.47 9.17
N GLU A 127 4.22 -12.60 10.50
CA GLU A 127 5.11 -11.81 11.36
C GLU A 127 6.60 -12.11 11.12
N GLN A 128 6.92 -13.22 10.47
CA GLN A 128 8.29 -13.56 10.05
C GLN A 128 8.71 -12.88 8.73
N LEU A 129 7.78 -12.24 8.02
CA LEU A 129 8.19 -11.36 6.95
C LEU A 129 9.06 -10.26 7.55
N PRO A 130 10.16 -9.85 6.89
CA PRO A 130 10.93 -8.69 7.30
C PRO A 130 10.06 -7.44 7.06
N LEU A 131 9.09 -7.27 7.96
CA LEU A 131 8.23 -6.10 7.93
C LEU A 131 9.12 -4.87 8.11
N MET A 132 8.91 -3.88 7.28
CA MET A 132 9.24 -2.53 7.69
C MET A 132 8.43 -2.32 8.98
N THR A 133 9.07 -2.52 10.13
CA THR A 133 8.62 -1.77 11.30
C THR A 133 8.44 -0.36 10.78
N SER A 134 7.32 0.29 11.11
CA SER A 134 7.11 1.69 10.81
C SER A 134 8.19 2.51 11.54
N ILE A 135 9.37 2.36 11.04
CA ILE A 135 10.50 3.19 11.14
C ILE A 135 10.64 3.66 9.71
N MET A 136 10.18 4.86 9.44
CA MET A 136 11.05 5.71 8.70
C MET A 136 12.46 5.30 9.13
N PRO A 137 13.39 4.96 8.21
CA PRO A 137 14.74 4.60 8.64
C PRO A 137 15.12 5.67 9.65
N ALA A 138 15.47 5.24 10.86
CA ALA A 138 16.17 6.12 11.76
C ALA A 138 17.33 6.61 10.89
N VAL A 139 17.23 7.87 10.44
CA VAL A 139 18.34 8.54 9.78
C VAL A 139 19.49 8.26 10.72
N GLY A 140 20.47 7.50 10.21
CA GLY A 140 21.64 7.18 10.99
C GLY A 140 22.10 8.47 11.64
N SER A 141 22.61 8.41 12.83
CA SER A 141 23.00 9.52 13.70
C SER A 141 24.04 10.49 13.12
N ASP A 142 24.21 10.50 11.82
CA ASP A 142 24.88 11.56 11.08
C ASP A 142 23.80 12.59 10.72
N THR A 143 23.68 13.58 11.60
CA THR A 143 22.83 14.76 11.50
C THR A 143 23.25 15.67 10.35
N GLU A 144 23.14 15.20 9.12
CA GLU A 144 22.94 16.11 8.01
C GLU A 144 21.46 16.51 8.05
N LYS A 145 21.19 17.71 8.53
CA LYS A 145 19.86 18.32 8.43
C LYS A 145 19.52 18.38 6.95
N VAL A 146 18.70 17.43 6.48
CA VAL A 146 18.13 17.50 5.13
C VAL A 146 17.22 18.73 5.11
N GLU A 147 17.65 19.78 4.44
CA GLU A 147 16.83 20.97 4.26
C GLU A 147 15.70 20.62 3.28
N LEU A 148 14.48 20.48 3.80
CA LEU A 148 13.32 20.17 2.97
C LEU A 148 13.00 21.32 2.03
N ILE A 149 12.84 21.03 0.75
CA ILE A 149 12.49 22.02 -0.25
C ILE A 149 11.04 22.46 -0.04
N GLY A 150 10.79 23.76 0.01
CA GLY A 150 9.43 24.32 0.03
C GLY A 150 8.83 24.49 -1.37
N ALA A 151 7.53 24.73 -1.44
CA ALA A 151 6.82 24.91 -2.72
C ALA A 151 7.34 26.09 -3.55
N ASP A 152 7.87 27.12 -2.89
CA ASP A 152 8.47 28.31 -3.50
C ASP A 152 9.78 28.03 -4.26
N LYS A 153 10.39 26.89 -3.99
CA LYS A 153 11.64 26.43 -4.65
C LYS A 153 11.40 25.38 -5.74
N LEU A 154 10.15 24.97 -5.97
CA LEU A 154 9.82 24.02 -7.03
C LEU A 154 9.82 24.69 -8.40
N GLY A 155 10.44 24.07 -9.37
CA GLY A 155 10.40 24.44 -10.79
C GLY A 155 9.12 23.99 -11.49
N ALA A 156 9.01 24.29 -12.78
CA ALA A 156 7.84 23.91 -13.58
C ALA A 156 7.64 22.37 -13.70
N ASN A 157 8.72 21.61 -13.64
CA ASN A 157 8.68 20.14 -13.69
C ASN A 157 9.10 19.57 -12.35
N VAL A 158 8.23 18.76 -11.76
CA VAL A 158 8.45 18.10 -10.48
C VAL A 158 8.24 16.61 -10.58
N LYS A 159 8.87 15.85 -9.71
CA LYS A 159 8.64 14.39 -9.59
C LYS A 159 8.42 13.99 -8.14
N VAL A 160 7.72 12.89 -7.94
CA VAL A 160 7.57 12.25 -6.64
C VAL A 160 8.91 11.64 -6.24
N VAL A 161 9.45 12.07 -5.11
CA VAL A 161 10.72 11.55 -4.55
C VAL A 161 10.51 10.74 -3.27
N ALA A 162 9.35 10.86 -2.62
CA ALA A 162 9.02 10.05 -1.46
C ALA A 162 9.12 8.56 -1.78
N PRO A 163 9.82 7.75 -0.99
CA PRO A 163 10.01 6.31 -1.25
C PRO A 163 8.71 5.52 -1.37
N LEU A 164 7.67 5.95 -0.66
CA LEU A 164 6.33 5.33 -0.68
C LEU A 164 5.39 5.96 -1.71
N GLY A 165 5.91 6.85 -2.57
CA GLY A 165 5.07 7.60 -3.51
C GLY A 165 4.36 8.79 -2.85
N ALA A 166 3.41 9.38 -3.56
CA ALA A 166 2.66 10.55 -3.12
C ALA A 166 1.16 10.34 -3.25
N LYS A 167 0.43 10.77 -2.23
CA LYS A 167 -1.02 10.87 -2.26
C LYS A 167 -1.42 12.18 -2.93
N ALA A 168 -2.21 12.09 -4.00
CA ALA A 168 -2.71 13.23 -4.73
C ALA A 168 -4.22 13.36 -4.57
N PHE A 169 -4.70 14.56 -4.39
CA PHE A 169 -6.10 14.85 -4.13
C PHE A 169 -6.73 15.57 -5.33
N ASP A 170 -8.03 15.37 -5.54
CA ASP A 170 -8.84 16.18 -6.45
C ASP A 170 -8.96 17.63 -5.96
N ALA A 171 -9.57 18.49 -6.79
CA ALA A 171 -9.70 19.93 -6.50
C ALA A 171 -10.38 20.22 -5.14
N ASP A 172 -11.29 19.36 -4.71
CA ASP A 172 -12.06 19.52 -3.48
C ASP A 172 -11.44 18.79 -2.28
N PHE A 173 -10.34 18.07 -2.48
CA PHE A 173 -9.72 17.18 -1.47
C PHE A 173 -10.64 16.06 -0.98
N THR A 174 -11.60 15.62 -1.81
CA THR A 174 -12.57 14.59 -1.47
C THR A 174 -12.15 13.19 -1.91
N LYS A 175 -11.35 13.11 -2.97
CA LYS A 175 -10.80 11.85 -3.50
C LYS A 175 -9.29 11.95 -3.54
N ALA A 176 -8.63 10.82 -3.43
CA ALA A 176 -7.19 10.73 -3.53
C ALA A 176 -6.78 9.54 -4.37
N ASP A 177 -5.82 9.76 -5.27
CA ASP A 177 -5.07 8.74 -6.00
C ASP A 177 -3.64 8.66 -5.47
N TYR A 178 -2.96 7.56 -5.77
CA TYR A 178 -1.58 7.35 -5.38
C TYR A 178 -0.66 7.37 -6.59
N TYR A 179 0.40 8.18 -6.52
CA TYR A 179 1.44 8.26 -7.54
C TYR A 179 2.76 7.75 -6.98
N GLN A 180 3.48 6.98 -7.78
CA GLN A 180 4.70 6.30 -7.38
C GLN A 180 5.90 7.24 -7.38
N GLN A 181 6.95 6.85 -6.64
CA GLN A 181 8.25 7.49 -6.74
C GLN A 181 8.72 7.53 -8.20
N GLY A 182 9.24 8.65 -8.62
CA GLY A 182 9.66 8.88 -10.01
C GLY A 182 8.57 9.38 -10.94
N THR A 183 7.28 9.39 -10.53
CA THR A 183 6.21 10.01 -11.34
C THR A 183 6.46 11.50 -11.49
N ALA A 184 6.54 11.96 -12.74
CA ALA A 184 6.76 13.36 -13.09
C ALA A 184 5.44 14.10 -13.35
N PHE A 185 5.40 15.37 -13.01
CA PHE A 185 4.27 16.27 -13.18
C PHE A 185 4.73 17.64 -13.65
N GLU A 186 3.83 18.39 -14.29
CA GLU A 186 3.96 19.81 -14.46
C GLU A 186 3.37 20.53 -13.23
N PHE A 187 4.18 21.36 -12.57
CA PHE A 187 3.72 22.20 -11.47
C PHE A 187 3.08 23.47 -12.05
N THR A 188 1.84 23.75 -11.67
CA THR A 188 1.07 24.88 -12.24
C THR A 188 1.41 26.23 -11.57
N GLY A 189 2.20 26.23 -10.52
CA GLY A 189 2.51 27.42 -9.70
C GLY A 189 1.51 27.66 -8.57
N ASN A 190 0.38 26.96 -8.55
CA ASN A 190 -0.62 27.13 -7.50
C ASN A 190 -0.28 26.30 -6.25
N THR A 191 -0.46 26.89 -5.09
CA THR A 191 -0.27 26.23 -3.79
C THR A 191 -1.43 26.50 -2.84
N VAL A 192 -1.70 25.55 -1.96
CA VAL A 192 -2.68 25.70 -0.87
C VAL A 192 -2.13 25.12 0.42
N LYS A 193 -2.40 25.76 1.55
CA LYS A 193 -2.10 25.23 2.88
C LYS A 193 -3.34 24.58 3.48
N ARG A 194 -3.23 23.33 3.92
CA ARG A 194 -4.33 22.60 4.55
C ARG A 194 -3.76 21.62 5.59
N ASN A 195 -4.33 21.63 6.80
CA ASN A 195 -3.93 20.73 7.90
C ASN A 195 -2.42 20.72 8.20
N GLY A 196 -1.76 21.89 8.09
CA GLY A 196 -0.32 22.02 8.34
C GLY A 196 0.59 21.70 7.14
N TYR A 197 0.05 21.15 6.05
CA TYR A 197 0.80 20.83 4.84
C TYR A 197 0.65 21.91 3.77
N THR A 198 1.68 22.05 2.93
CA THR A 198 1.60 22.81 1.68
C THR A 198 1.43 21.84 0.53
N TYR A 199 0.35 22.00 -0.23
CA TYR A 199 0.05 21.22 -1.42
C TYR A 199 0.34 22.06 -2.66
N CYS A 200 0.88 21.43 -3.69
CA CYS A 200 1.09 21.96 -5.02
C CYS A 200 0.06 21.38 -5.98
N GLU A 201 -0.52 22.23 -6.82
CA GLU A 201 -1.32 21.76 -7.94
C GLU A 201 -0.39 21.24 -9.04
N CYS A 202 -0.53 19.97 -9.35
CA CYS A 202 0.27 19.28 -10.35
C CYS A 202 -0.63 18.76 -11.47
N ARG A 203 -0.16 18.79 -12.73
CA ARG A 203 -0.87 18.21 -13.87
C ARG A 203 -0.25 16.88 -14.25
N PRO A 204 -0.91 15.74 -13.96
CA PRO A 204 -0.80 14.55 -14.75
C PRO A 204 -1.54 14.76 -16.08
N LEU A 205 -1.58 13.78 -16.95
CA LEU A 205 -2.01 13.90 -18.34
C LEU A 205 -3.42 14.52 -18.60
N VAL A 206 -4.34 14.58 -17.62
CA VAL A 206 -5.75 14.98 -17.87
C VAL A 206 -6.31 16.00 -16.88
N THR A 207 -6.20 15.79 -15.59
CA THR A 207 -6.85 16.64 -14.56
C THR A 207 -5.83 17.09 -13.51
N PRO A 208 -5.83 18.38 -13.10
CA PRO A 208 -4.96 18.84 -12.02
C PRO A 208 -5.25 18.11 -10.72
N VAL A 209 -4.19 17.82 -9.97
CA VAL A 209 -4.24 17.19 -8.65
C VAL A 209 -3.40 17.97 -7.65
N TRP A 210 -3.73 17.86 -6.37
CA TRP A 210 -2.99 18.50 -5.28
C TRP A 210 -2.10 17.47 -4.59
N ILE A 211 -0.79 17.72 -4.58
CA ILE A 211 0.20 16.84 -3.95
C ILE A 211 0.95 17.65 -2.90
N ALA A 212 1.11 17.10 -1.69
CA ALA A 212 1.92 17.73 -0.65
C ALA A 212 3.38 17.84 -1.09
N VAL A 213 4.03 18.96 -0.79
CA VAL A 213 5.46 19.16 -1.11
C VAL A 213 6.33 18.32 -0.21
N ASN A 214 6.02 18.31 1.08
CA ASN A 214 6.63 17.48 2.10
C ASN A 214 5.63 17.26 3.24
N ASP A 215 5.93 16.33 4.14
CA ASP A 215 5.11 16.01 5.32
C ASP A 215 5.74 16.52 6.63
N GLY A 216 6.74 17.41 6.53
CA GLY A 216 7.50 17.94 7.66
C GLY A 216 8.75 17.14 7.99
N GLU A 217 8.87 15.91 7.51
CA GLU A 217 10.00 15.01 7.74
C GLU A 217 10.58 14.45 6.43
N THR A 218 9.73 14.21 5.43
CA THR A 218 10.10 13.62 4.14
C THR A 218 9.78 14.56 2.99
N GLN A 219 10.71 14.73 2.06
CA GLN A 219 10.45 15.41 0.80
C GLN A 219 9.56 14.51 -0.08
N ILE A 220 8.41 15.03 -0.50
CA ILE A 220 7.45 14.30 -1.34
C ILE A 220 7.63 14.66 -2.81
N LEU A 221 7.75 15.96 -3.10
CA LEU A 221 8.00 16.48 -4.44
C LEU A 221 9.37 17.16 -4.51
N SER A 222 10.09 16.98 -5.61
CA SER A 222 11.32 17.67 -5.94
C SER A 222 11.34 18.06 -7.41
N ASN A 223 12.27 18.91 -7.79
CA ASN A 223 12.49 19.25 -9.19
C ASN A 223 12.85 17.99 -10.01
N ASN A 224 12.33 17.93 -11.22
CA ASN A 224 12.71 16.90 -12.17
C ASN A 224 13.96 17.39 -12.91
N GLU A 225 15.13 16.84 -12.55
CA GLU A 225 16.38 17.08 -13.23
C GLU A 225 16.49 16.26 -14.52
#